data_c9442370241c446a26a0eaa3a11d1942
#
_entry.id   c9442370241c446a26a0eaa3a11d1942
#
_cell.length_a   1.000
_cell.length_b   1.000
_cell.length_c   1.000
_cell.angle_alpha   90.00
_cell.angle_beta   90.00
_cell.angle_gamma   90.00
#
_symmetry.space_group_name_H-M   'P 1'
#
loop_
_entity.id
_entity.type
_entity.pdbx_description
1 polymer ?
#
loop_
_entity_poly.entity_id
_entity_poly.type
_entity_poly.pdbx_seq_one_letter_code
_entity_poly.pdbx_strand_id
1 'polypeptide(L)' 'MTTEEIEEMLAEIFTGASIATTGGDGSYQVCIVSETFEGLSAVKRQQSVYRVLNPHIASGVIHAINMQLMTPGEADGD' A
#
# COMPACT_ATOMS: atom_id res chain seq x y z
N MET A 1 -9.03 11.74 5.24
CA MET A 1 -8.31 11.18 4.07
C MET A 1 -9.20 10.14 3.40
N THR A 2 -9.31 10.20 2.09
CA THR A 2 -10.14 9.25 1.33
C THR A 2 -9.29 8.10 0.79
N THR A 3 -9.97 7.02 0.39
CA THR A 3 -9.30 5.90 -0.27
C THR A 3 -8.63 6.34 -1.56
N GLU A 4 -9.27 7.25 -2.31
CA GLU A 4 -8.70 7.79 -3.54
C GLU A 4 -7.40 8.55 -3.30
N GLU A 5 -7.34 9.32 -2.22
CA GLU A 5 -6.12 10.06 -1.87
C GLU A 5 -4.97 9.10 -1.56
N ILE A 6 -5.25 8.02 -0.83
CA ILE A 6 -4.25 7.01 -0.52
C ILE A 6 -3.75 6.34 -1.81
N GLU A 7 -4.68 5.96 -2.69
CA GLU A 7 -4.32 5.32 -3.95
C GLU A 7 -3.48 6.24 -4.84
N GLU A 8 -3.81 7.52 -4.89
CA GLU A 8 -3.04 8.49 -5.69
C GLU A 8 -1.61 8.63 -5.17
N MET A 9 -1.44 8.73 -3.86
CA MET A 9 -0.10 8.81 -3.27
C MET A 9 0.74 7.58 -3.57
N LEU A 10 0.13 6.40 -3.45
CA LEU A 10 0.83 5.15 -3.70
C LEU A 10 1.12 4.96 -5.19
N ALA A 11 0.21 5.39 -6.06
CA ALA A 11 0.40 5.28 -7.51
C ALA A 11 1.58 6.11 -8.02
N GLU A 12 1.88 7.23 -7.38
CA GLU A 12 3.02 8.06 -7.73
C GLU A 12 4.34 7.33 -7.48
N ILE A 13 4.40 6.51 -6.44
CA ILE A 13 5.61 5.78 -6.04
C ILE A 13 5.67 4.42 -6.72
N PHE A 14 4.54 3.71 -6.76
CA PHE A 14 4.47 2.37 -7.37
C PHE A 14 3.85 2.45 -8.75
N THR A 15 4.58 3.10 -9.67
CA THR A 15 4.12 3.31 -11.05
C THR A 15 3.82 1.98 -11.73
N GLY A 16 2.66 1.90 -12.37
CA GLY A 16 2.24 0.69 -13.07
C GLY A 16 1.65 -0.38 -12.18
N ALA A 17 1.59 -0.17 -10.86
CA ALA A 17 1.02 -1.14 -9.94
C ALA A 17 -0.49 -1.14 -9.99
N SER A 18 -1.08 -2.27 -9.60
CA SER A 18 -2.51 -2.36 -9.32
C SER A 18 -2.70 -2.06 -7.84
N ILE A 19 -3.50 -1.05 -7.52
CA ILE A 19 -3.70 -0.58 -6.16
C ILE A 19 -5.20 -0.51 -5.86
N ALA A 20 -5.61 -1.15 -4.77
CA ALA A 20 -6.99 -1.08 -4.30
C ALA A 20 -6.98 -0.74 -2.81
N THR A 21 -7.77 0.25 -2.43
CA THR A 21 -7.85 0.69 -1.04
C THR A 21 -9.31 0.70 -0.61
N THR A 22 -9.58 0.12 0.56
CA THR A 22 -10.91 0.14 1.18
C THR A 22 -10.79 0.68 2.59
N GLY A 23 -11.92 1.05 3.17
CA GLY A 23 -11.99 1.54 4.54
C GLY A 23 -12.43 2.98 4.63
N GLY A 24 -12.26 3.56 5.80
CA GLY A 24 -12.64 4.94 6.11
C GLY A 24 -12.41 5.22 7.58
N ASP A 25 -12.62 6.47 7.97
CA ASP A 25 -12.50 6.91 9.36
C ASP A 25 -11.14 6.58 9.99
N GLY A 26 -10.09 6.67 9.19
CA GLY A 26 -8.72 6.45 9.67
C GLY A 26 -8.27 5.00 9.66
N SER A 27 -9.14 4.06 9.30
CA SER A 27 -8.83 2.64 9.27
C SER A 27 -8.96 2.12 7.83
N TYR A 28 -7.83 1.66 7.24
CA TYR A 28 -7.78 1.33 5.82
C TYR A 28 -7.14 -0.02 5.57
N GLN A 29 -7.50 -0.60 4.44
CA GLN A 29 -6.85 -1.80 3.91
C GLN A 29 -6.35 -1.49 2.50
N VAL A 30 -5.09 -1.79 2.24
CA VAL A 30 -4.44 -1.52 0.96
C VAL A 30 -3.96 -2.83 0.35
N CYS A 31 -4.30 -3.05 -0.91
CA CYS A 31 -3.78 -4.17 -1.68
C CYS A 31 -2.99 -3.60 -2.85
N ILE A 32 -1.71 -3.96 -2.94
CA ILE A 32 -0.83 -3.51 -4.02
C ILE A 32 -0.22 -4.71 -4.71
N VAL A 33 -0.36 -4.76 -6.04
CA VAL A 33 0.31 -5.76 -6.87
C VAL A 33 1.33 -5.01 -7.72
N SER A 34 2.61 -5.28 -7.52
CA SER A 34 3.68 -4.53 -8.17
C SER A 34 4.91 -5.39 -8.40
N GLU A 35 5.50 -5.23 -9.59
CA GLU A 35 6.79 -5.84 -9.90
C GLU A 35 7.91 -5.32 -8.99
N THR A 36 7.73 -4.12 -8.42
CA THR A 36 8.68 -3.53 -7.49
C THR A 36 8.94 -4.42 -6.28
N PHE A 37 7.99 -5.27 -5.93
CA PHE A 37 8.12 -6.18 -4.79
C PHE A 37 8.91 -7.45 -5.07
N GLU A 38 9.31 -7.68 -6.33
CA GLU A 38 10.14 -8.82 -6.68
C GLU A 38 11.44 -8.83 -5.87
N GLY A 39 11.74 -9.98 -5.26
CA GLY A 39 12.96 -10.14 -4.46
C GLY A 39 12.92 -9.49 -3.08
N LEU A 40 11.84 -8.80 -2.72
CA LEU A 40 11.72 -8.17 -1.42
C LEU A 40 10.98 -9.08 -0.44
N SER A 41 11.47 -9.13 0.80
CA SER A 41 10.77 -9.80 1.91
C SER A 41 9.49 -9.06 2.25
N ALA A 42 8.59 -9.71 2.97
CA ALA A 42 7.35 -9.09 3.44
C ALA A 42 7.63 -7.81 4.23
N VAL A 43 8.64 -7.83 5.09
CA VAL A 43 9.01 -6.66 5.90
C VAL A 43 9.46 -5.50 5.03
N LYS A 44 10.29 -5.77 4.02
CA LYS A 44 10.79 -4.71 3.13
C LYS A 44 9.67 -4.13 2.28
N ARG A 45 8.73 -4.95 1.85
CA ARG A 45 7.54 -4.47 1.12
C ARG A 45 6.75 -3.51 1.99
N GLN A 46 6.48 -3.90 3.25
CA GLN A 46 5.75 -3.05 4.18
C GLN A 46 6.49 -1.74 4.45
N GLN A 47 7.80 -1.80 4.65
CA GLN A 47 8.60 -0.61 4.88
C GLN A 47 8.50 0.39 3.72
N SER A 48 8.47 -0.11 2.48
CA SER A 48 8.37 0.77 1.31
C SER A 48 7.02 1.49 1.26
N VAL A 49 5.95 0.84 1.69
CA VAL A 49 4.61 1.45 1.75
C VAL A 49 4.52 2.42 2.94
N TYR A 50 5.00 2.02 4.12
CA TYR A 50 5.02 2.89 5.29
C TYR A 50 5.78 4.18 5.03
N ARG A 51 6.86 4.13 4.27
CA ARG A 51 7.64 5.32 3.93
C ARG A 51 6.78 6.39 3.26
N VAL A 52 5.82 5.98 2.45
CA VAL A 52 4.88 6.90 1.80
C VAL A 52 3.82 7.40 2.77
N LEU A 53 3.31 6.53 3.63
CA LEU A 53 2.15 6.82 4.48
C LEU A 53 2.51 7.36 5.87
N ASN A 54 3.77 7.26 6.30
CA ASN A 54 4.19 7.65 7.64
C ASN A 54 3.78 9.06 8.07
N PRO A 55 3.86 10.10 7.24
CA PRO A 55 3.41 11.44 7.67
C PRO A 55 1.95 11.45 8.09
N HIS A 56 1.11 10.66 7.45
CA HIS A 56 -0.32 10.60 7.74
C HIS A 56 -0.63 9.72 8.94
N ILE A 57 0.22 8.73 9.21
CA ILE A 57 0.14 7.90 10.41
C ILE A 57 0.58 8.74 11.62
N ALA A 58 1.67 9.48 11.48
CA ALA A 58 2.19 10.32 12.55
C ALA A 58 1.23 11.45 12.93
N SER A 59 0.49 11.99 11.95
CA SER A 59 -0.50 13.05 12.20
C SER A 59 -1.80 12.52 12.80
N GLY A 60 -1.99 11.21 12.80
CA GLY A 60 -3.23 10.59 13.31
C GLY A 60 -4.35 10.51 12.28
N VAL A 61 -4.13 10.95 11.05
CA VAL A 61 -5.13 10.84 9.98
C VAL A 61 -5.37 9.38 9.62
N ILE A 62 -4.30 8.57 9.61
CA ILE A 62 -4.40 7.12 9.46
C ILE A 62 -4.14 6.51 10.84
N HIS A 63 -5.15 5.84 11.41
CA HIS A 63 -5.06 5.17 12.71
C HIS A 63 -4.61 3.73 12.59
N ALA A 64 -5.09 3.04 11.56
CA ALA A 64 -4.79 1.63 11.34
C ALA A 64 -4.71 1.37 9.85
N ILE A 65 -3.76 0.54 9.45
CA ILE A 65 -3.63 0.15 8.05
C ILE A 65 -3.23 -1.32 7.97
N ASN A 66 -3.96 -2.07 7.15
CA ASN A 66 -3.61 -3.44 6.78
C ASN A 66 -3.14 -3.44 5.33
N MET A 67 -2.12 -4.24 5.06
CA MET A 67 -1.52 -4.28 3.73
C MET A 67 -1.47 -5.69 3.19
N GLN A 68 -1.81 -5.85 1.91
CA GLN A 68 -1.55 -7.05 1.15
C GLN A 68 -0.69 -6.65 -0.03
N LEU A 69 0.56 -7.08 -0.04
CA LEU A 69 1.58 -6.62 -0.97
C LEU A 69 2.14 -7.81 -1.73
N MET A 70 1.87 -7.86 -3.02
CA MET A 70 2.19 -9.02 -3.85
C MET A 70 2.90 -8.62 -5.12
N THR A 71 3.69 -9.57 -5.66
CA THR A 71 4.15 -9.48 -7.03
C THR A 71 3.03 -9.95 -7.96
N PRO A 72 3.09 -9.64 -9.27
CA PRO A 72 2.10 -10.15 -10.21
C PRO A 72 2.01 -11.69 -10.22
N GLY A 73 3.14 -12.39 -10.10
CA GLY A 73 3.13 -13.84 -10.03
C GLY A 73 2.39 -14.37 -8.81
N GLU A 74 2.63 -13.75 -7.65
CA GLU A 74 1.95 -14.13 -6.42
C GLU A 74 0.44 -13.87 -6.50
N ALA A 75 0.06 -12.74 -7.11
CA ALA A 75 -1.35 -12.39 -7.27
C ALA A 75 -2.08 -13.35 -8.20
N ASP A 76 -1.38 -13.92 -9.18
CA ASP A 76 -1.95 -14.91 -10.11
C ASP A 76 -2.02 -16.31 -9.51
N GLY A 77 -1.59 -16.48 -8.27
CA GLY A 77 -1.67 -17.76 -7.58
C GLY A 77 -0.54 -18.72 -7.88
N ASP A 78 0.54 -18.25 -8.45
CA ASP A 78 1.71 -19.08 -8.76
C ASP A 78 2.71 -19.11 -7.60
#